data_bf99b3e5e71c979a15e2f31113bde079
#
_entry.id   bf99b3e5e71c979a15e2f31113bde079
#
_cell.length_a   1.000
_cell.length_b   1.000
_cell.length_c   1.000
_cell.angle_alpha   90.00
_cell.angle_beta   90.00
_cell.angle_gamma   90.00
#
_symmetry.space_group_name_H-M   'P 1'
#
loop_
_entity.id
_entity.type
_entity.pdbx_description
1 polymer ?
#
loop_
_entity_poly.entity_id
_entity_poly.type
_entity_poly.pdbx_seq_one_letter_code
_entity_poly.pdbx_strand_id
1 'polypeptide(L)'
;MQVAEIKARFTGSVFDEIELDVDAASLVDFALACGETDPIYTDPSHPDFQAVPNYPTRIHGTRQLPKDSPAEMQRCFDAGKSVVVHAPVRAGEKVTGKSEIADIYEKTGRSGSMLFIVHRMNFYGR
;
A
#
# COMPACT_ATOMS: atom_id res chain seq x y z
N MET A 1 26.84 6.81 3.44
CA MET A 1 26.05 6.40 4.62
C MET A 1 25.89 4.89 4.61
N GLN A 2 26.14 4.24 5.72
CA GLN A 2 26.01 2.78 5.82
C GLN A 2 24.54 2.37 5.83
N VAL A 3 24.24 1.20 5.26
CA VAL A 3 22.86 0.68 5.21
C VAL A 3 22.25 0.57 6.61
N ALA A 4 23.03 0.11 7.59
CA ALA A 4 22.55 -0.01 8.97
C ALA A 4 22.15 1.34 9.58
N GLU A 5 22.85 2.41 9.26
CA GLU A 5 22.52 3.76 9.72
C GLU A 5 21.24 4.27 9.07
N ILE A 6 21.07 4.03 7.76
CA ILE A 6 19.88 4.40 7.02
C ILE A 6 18.67 3.66 7.60
N LYS A 7 18.81 2.36 7.81
CA LYS A 7 17.77 1.53 8.39
C LYS A 7 17.36 2.04 9.79
N ALA A 8 18.32 2.33 10.64
CA ALA A 8 18.05 2.82 11.99
C ALA A 8 17.32 4.18 11.97
N ARG A 9 17.66 5.04 11.00
CA ARG A 9 17.08 6.38 10.91
C ARG A 9 15.64 6.40 10.40
N PHE A 10 15.32 5.54 9.42
CA PHE A 10 14.06 5.65 8.69
C PHE A 10 13.02 4.58 9.03
N THR A 11 13.40 3.45 9.62
CA THR A 11 12.44 2.38 9.92
C THR A 11 11.59 2.69 11.14
N GLY A 12 10.33 2.25 11.09
CA GLY A 12 9.41 2.28 12.23
C GLY A 12 8.64 3.57 12.43
N SER A 13 8.97 4.63 11.70
CA SER A 13 8.30 5.92 11.85
C SER A 13 7.25 6.10 10.77
N VAL A 14 6.03 6.49 11.16
CA VAL A 14 4.98 6.86 10.23
C VAL A 14 5.34 8.22 9.64
N PHE A 15 5.45 8.29 8.30
CA PHE A 15 5.84 9.51 7.60
C PHE A 15 4.72 10.08 6.73
N ASP A 16 3.63 9.35 6.55
CA ASP A 16 2.50 9.78 5.74
C ASP A 16 1.23 9.16 6.29
N GLU A 17 0.13 9.90 6.23
CA GLU A 17 -1.18 9.44 6.67
C GLU A 17 -2.24 10.02 5.75
N ILE A 18 -3.16 9.17 5.30
CA ILE A 18 -4.28 9.58 4.46
C ILE A 18 -5.59 9.04 5.02
N GLU A 19 -6.67 9.73 4.71
CA GLU A 19 -8.03 9.25 4.95
C GLU A 19 -8.75 9.10 3.62
N LEU A 20 -9.58 8.08 3.54
CA LEU A 20 -10.33 7.75 2.34
C LEU A 20 -11.74 7.31 2.71
N ASP A 21 -12.73 7.88 2.05
CA ASP A 21 -14.10 7.39 2.12
C ASP A 21 -14.28 6.34 1.04
N VAL A 22 -14.76 5.16 1.43
CA VAL A 22 -14.96 4.04 0.50
C VAL A 22 -16.36 4.11 -0.06
N ASP A 23 -16.49 4.34 -1.37
CA ASP A 23 -17.78 4.34 -2.02
C ASP A 23 -18.03 3.07 -2.84
N ALA A 24 -19.31 2.69 -2.99
CA ALA A 24 -19.69 1.47 -3.69
C ALA A 24 -19.26 1.48 -5.15
N ALA A 25 -19.37 2.62 -5.84
CA ALA A 25 -19.01 2.72 -7.24
C ALA A 25 -17.54 2.42 -7.48
N SER A 26 -16.66 2.93 -6.59
CA SER A 26 -15.23 2.67 -6.66
C SER A 26 -14.92 1.19 -6.48
N LEU A 27 -15.60 0.51 -5.55
CA LEU A 27 -15.42 -0.92 -5.33
C LEU A 27 -15.83 -1.75 -6.53
N VAL A 28 -16.97 -1.42 -7.13
CA VAL A 28 -17.46 -2.11 -8.33
C VAL A 28 -16.50 -1.89 -9.51
N ASP A 29 -16.12 -0.66 -9.76
CA ASP A 29 -15.22 -0.31 -10.88
C ASP A 29 -13.90 -1.06 -10.77
N PHE A 30 -13.34 -1.13 -9.58
CA PHE A 30 -12.10 -1.84 -9.36
C PHE A 30 -12.26 -3.35 -9.57
N ALA A 31 -13.36 -3.93 -9.06
CA ALA A 31 -13.64 -5.36 -9.24
C ALA A 31 -13.78 -5.71 -10.72
N LEU A 32 -14.53 -4.91 -11.49
CA LEU A 32 -14.70 -5.13 -12.92
C LEU A 32 -13.37 -5.00 -13.67
N ALA A 33 -12.55 -4.03 -13.29
CA ALA A 33 -11.21 -3.85 -13.88
C ALA A 33 -10.31 -5.05 -13.62
N CYS A 34 -10.49 -5.75 -12.50
CA CYS A 34 -9.77 -6.98 -12.16
C CYS A 34 -10.35 -8.22 -12.84
N GLY A 35 -11.47 -8.08 -13.58
CA GLY A 35 -12.11 -9.21 -14.23
C GLY A 35 -12.99 -10.05 -13.30
N GLU A 36 -13.38 -9.49 -12.13
CA GLU A 36 -14.24 -10.20 -11.18
C GLU A 36 -15.67 -10.32 -11.69
N THR A 37 -16.27 -11.47 -11.41
CA THR A 37 -17.66 -11.77 -11.78
C THR A 37 -18.52 -12.15 -10.57
N ASP A 38 -17.91 -12.36 -9.41
CA ASP A 38 -18.61 -12.74 -8.18
C ASP A 38 -19.45 -11.56 -7.68
N PRO A 39 -20.76 -11.74 -7.45
CA PRO A 39 -21.64 -10.66 -6.98
C PRO A 39 -21.21 -10.05 -5.64
N ILE A 40 -20.47 -10.77 -4.82
CA ILE A 40 -19.95 -10.23 -3.54
C ILE A 40 -19.07 -9.00 -3.77
N TYR A 41 -18.44 -8.91 -4.94
CA TYR A 41 -17.56 -7.79 -5.30
C TYR A 41 -18.18 -6.82 -6.31
N THR A 42 -19.19 -7.25 -7.04
CA THR A 42 -19.73 -6.49 -8.19
C THR A 42 -21.14 -5.96 -7.98
N ASP A 43 -21.86 -6.46 -6.98
CA ASP A 43 -23.25 -6.08 -6.72
C ASP A 43 -23.39 -5.38 -5.38
N PRO A 44 -23.61 -4.03 -5.37
CA PRO A 44 -23.76 -3.28 -4.11
C PRO A 44 -24.95 -3.72 -3.26
N SER A 45 -25.94 -4.41 -3.83
CA SER A 45 -27.09 -4.91 -3.08
C SER A 45 -26.82 -6.26 -2.39
N HIS A 46 -25.69 -6.90 -2.69
CA HIS A 46 -25.32 -8.15 -2.03
C HIS A 46 -25.09 -7.90 -0.53
N PRO A 47 -25.63 -8.74 0.38
CA PRO A 47 -25.50 -8.52 1.82
C PRO A 47 -24.06 -8.50 2.32
N ASP A 48 -23.15 -9.19 1.64
CA ASP A 48 -21.73 -9.25 1.99
C ASP A 48 -20.85 -8.45 1.03
N PHE A 49 -21.45 -7.51 0.30
CA PHE A 49 -20.71 -6.68 -0.66
C PHE A 49 -19.48 -6.06 -0.02
N GLN A 50 -18.33 -6.25 -0.67
CA GLN A 50 -17.04 -5.82 -0.15
C GLN A 50 -16.04 -5.60 -1.28
N ALA A 51 -14.93 -4.95 -0.94
CA ALA A 51 -13.81 -4.77 -1.87
C ALA A 51 -13.14 -6.10 -2.19
N VAL A 52 -12.66 -6.24 -3.41
CA VAL A 52 -11.73 -7.31 -3.79
C VAL A 52 -10.51 -7.22 -2.86
N PRO A 53 -9.94 -8.37 -2.42
CA PRO A 53 -8.81 -8.36 -1.46
C PRO A 53 -7.61 -7.49 -1.85
N ASN A 54 -7.35 -7.31 -3.12
CA ASN A 54 -6.25 -6.47 -3.60
C ASN A 54 -6.61 -4.98 -3.75
N TYR A 55 -7.83 -4.57 -3.36
CA TYR A 55 -8.25 -3.17 -3.44
C TYR A 55 -7.28 -2.19 -2.77
N PRO A 56 -6.66 -2.51 -1.62
CA PRO A 56 -5.71 -1.59 -1.00
C PRO A 56 -4.53 -1.22 -1.88
N THR A 57 -4.20 -2.01 -2.91
CA THR A 57 -3.10 -1.67 -3.81
C THR A 57 -3.37 -0.42 -4.65
N ARG A 58 -4.64 -0.01 -4.80
CA ARG A 58 -5.00 1.21 -5.49
C ARG A 58 -4.90 2.45 -4.59
N ILE A 59 -4.82 2.24 -3.29
CA ILE A 59 -4.76 3.35 -2.33
C ILE A 59 -3.30 3.75 -2.17
N HIS A 60 -3.01 4.98 -2.50
CA HIS A 60 -1.66 5.54 -2.38
C HIS A 60 -1.69 6.71 -1.43
N GLY A 61 -0.63 6.87 -0.65
CA GLY A 61 -0.39 8.11 0.06
C GLY A 61 0.10 9.20 -0.91
N THR A 62 0.94 10.08 -0.43
CA THR A 62 1.50 11.16 -1.24
C THR A 62 2.51 10.66 -2.28
N ARG A 63 2.82 9.36 -2.28
CA ARG A 63 3.84 8.72 -3.12
C ARG A 63 5.22 9.32 -2.90
N GLN A 64 5.46 9.77 -1.69
CA GLN A 64 6.74 10.33 -1.29
C GLN A 64 7.40 9.42 -0.26
N LEU A 65 8.71 9.40 -0.26
CA LEU A 65 9.49 8.78 0.80
C LEU A 65 9.68 9.78 1.94
N PRO A 66 10.11 9.32 3.13
CA PRO A 66 10.39 10.23 4.22
C PRO A 66 11.35 11.34 3.79
N LYS A 67 11.21 12.50 4.41
CA LYS A 67 12.12 13.63 4.17
C LYS A 67 13.56 13.18 4.47
N ASP A 68 14.48 13.61 3.64
CA ASP A 68 15.91 13.25 3.75
C ASP A 68 16.20 11.77 3.49
N SER A 69 15.25 11.05 2.89
CA SER A 69 15.50 9.68 2.45
C SER A 69 16.65 9.63 1.43
N PRO A 70 17.50 8.59 1.48
CA PRO A 70 18.61 8.45 0.54
C PRO A 70 18.17 8.12 -0.89
N ALA A 71 16.89 7.84 -1.10
CA ALA A 71 16.35 7.48 -2.40
C ALA A 71 15.29 8.48 -2.85
N GLU A 72 15.20 8.67 -4.16
CA GLU A 72 14.17 9.47 -4.80
C GLU A 72 13.22 8.54 -5.54
N MET A 73 11.89 8.75 -5.40
CA MET A 73 10.88 7.91 -6.06
C MET A 73 11.08 7.82 -7.57
N GLN A 74 11.56 8.89 -8.18
CA GLN A 74 11.80 8.94 -9.63
C GLN A 74 12.87 7.97 -10.10
N ARG A 75 13.75 7.55 -9.21
CA ARG A 75 14.88 6.65 -9.49
C ARG A 75 14.66 5.24 -8.95
N CYS A 76 13.46 4.98 -8.45
CA CYS A 76 13.13 3.68 -7.87
C CYS A 76 12.36 2.83 -8.87
N PHE A 77 12.56 1.52 -8.77
CA PHE A 77 11.77 0.53 -9.48
C PHE A 77 10.86 -0.19 -8.49
N ASP A 78 9.64 -0.48 -8.92
CA ASP A 78 8.73 -1.30 -8.14
C ASP A 78 9.18 -2.76 -8.25
N ALA A 79 9.63 -3.32 -7.13
CA ALA A 79 10.12 -4.69 -7.07
C ALA A 79 9.04 -5.69 -6.68
N GLY A 80 7.86 -5.23 -6.32
CA GLY A 80 6.73 -6.09 -5.97
C GLY A 80 5.93 -5.57 -4.80
N LYS A 81 4.80 -6.25 -4.57
CA LYS A 81 3.87 -5.93 -3.48
C LYS A 81 3.34 -7.20 -2.85
N SER A 82 2.99 -7.10 -1.59
CA SER A 82 2.19 -8.12 -0.94
C SER A 82 1.07 -7.45 -0.15
N VAL A 83 -0.09 -8.08 -0.11
CA VAL A 83 -1.26 -7.55 0.58
C VAL A 83 -1.77 -8.61 1.54
N VAL A 84 -1.97 -8.21 2.80
CA VAL A 84 -2.58 -9.05 3.81
C VAL A 84 -3.89 -8.41 4.23
N VAL A 85 -4.99 -9.13 4.11
CA VAL A 85 -6.33 -8.65 4.46
C VAL A 85 -6.75 -9.29 5.77
N HIS A 86 -6.95 -8.45 6.79
CA HIS A 86 -7.40 -8.91 8.11
C HIS A 86 -8.91 -8.81 8.26
N ALA A 87 -9.55 -7.86 7.56
CA ALA A 87 -10.99 -7.67 7.56
C ALA A 87 -11.42 -7.11 6.22
N PRO A 88 -12.64 -7.42 5.74
CA PRO A 88 -13.12 -6.90 4.47
C PRO A 88 -13.31 -5.38 4.52
N VAL A 89 -13.00 -4.72 3.41
CA VAL A 89 -13.28 -3.28 3.22
C VAL A 89 -14.68 -3.16 2.61
N ARG A 90 -15.53 -2.37 3.24
CA ARG A 90 -16.94 -2.23 2.82
C ARG A 90 -17.26 -0.80 2.42
N ALA A 91 -18.26 -0.64 1.56
CA ALA A 91 -18.77 0.68 1.19
C ALA A 91 -19.32 1.41 2.43
N GLY A 92 -19.08 2.71 2.48
CA GLY A 92 -19.51 3.57 3.60
C GLY A 92 -18.50 3.65 4.73
N GLU A 93 -17.43 2.87 4.69
CA GLU A 93 -16.36 2.97 5.68
C GLU A 93 -15.44 4.15 5.40
N LYS A 94 -14.88 4.69 6.47
CA LYS A 94 -13.75 5.61 6.38
C LYS A 94 -12.49 4.84 6.73
N VAL A 95 -11.54 4.83 5.81
CA VAL A 95 -10.29 4.09 5.97
C VAL A 95 -9.15 5.07 6.14
N THR A 96 -8.32 4.85 7.16
CA THR A 96 -7.10 5.61 7.38
C THR A 96 -5.90 4.74 6.98
N GLY A 97 -5.04 5.27 6.12
CA GLY A 97 -3.81 4.59 5.71
C GLY A 97 -2.60 5.30 6.30
N LYS A 98 -1.75 4.55 6.98
CA LYS A 98 -0.52 5.06 7.59
C LYS A 98 0.68 4.39 6.93
N SER A 99 1.59 5.19 6.41
CA SER A 99 2.78 4.73 5.70
C SER A 99 4.00 4.77 6.59
N GLU A 100 4.77 3.70 6.56
CA GLU A 100 6.04 3.60 7.27
C GLU A 100 7.05 2.84 6.43
N ILE A 101 8.32 3.02 6.74
CA ILE A 101 9.38 2.17 6.20
C ILE A 101 9.52 0.96 7.14
N ALA A 102 9.21 -0.24 6.63
CA ALA A 102 9.26 -1.45 7.42
C ALA A 102 10.66 -2.05 7.48
N ASP A 103 11.42 -1.93 6.40
CA ASP A 103 12.77 -2.46 6.32
C ASP A 103 13.56 -1.75 5.23
N ILE A 104 14.88 -1.77 5.38
CA ILE A 104 15.82 -1.32 4.36
C ILE A 104 16.96 -2.34 4.33
N TYR A 105 17.27 -2.85 3.15
CA TYR A 105 18.35 -3.80 2.99
C TYR A 105 19.04 -3.62 1.64
N GLU A 106 20.20 -4.24 1.50
CA GLU A 106 21.02 -4.15 0.31
C GLU A 106 21.24 -5.55 -0.27
N LYS A 107 21.19 -5.63 -1.59
CA LYS A 107 21.60 -6.84 -2.33
C LYS A 107 22.65 -6.45 -3.34
N THR A 108 23.72 -7.24 -3.40
CA THR A 108 24.81 -7.07 -4.35
C THR A 108 24.76 -8.15 -5.41
N GLY A 109 24.84 -7.75 -6.66
CA GLY A 109 24.86 -8.64 -7.79
C GLY A 109 25.94 -8.24 -8.79
N ARG A 110 25.89 -8.82 -9.99
CA ARG A 110 26.87 -8.56 -11.05
C ARG A 110 26.93 -7.10 -11.50
N SER A 111 25.78 -6.42 -11.46
CA SER A 111 25.67 -5.03 -11.90
C SER A 111 25.87 -4.02 -10.76
N GLY A 112 26.27 -4.46 -9.57
CA GLY A 112 26.49 -3.61 -8.42
C GLY A 112 25.52 -3.87 -7.29
N SER A 113 25.42 -2.92 -6.37
CA SER A 113 24.54 -3.00 -5.21
C SER A 113 23.22 -2.28 -5.45
N MET A 114 22.14 -2.88 -4.95
CA MET A 114 20.80 -2.29 -4.98
C MET A 114 20.28 -2.12 -3.56
N LEU A 115 19.78 -0.94 -3.26
CA LEU A 115 19.13 -0.65 -1.99
C LEU A 115 17.65 -0.95 -2.11
N PHE A 116 17.14 -1.80 -1.22
CA PHE A 116 15.72 -2.14 -1.16
C PHE A 116 15.08 -1.43 0.02
N ILE A 117 13.99 -0.71 -0.25
CA ILE A 117 13.19 -0.03 0.75
C ILE A 117 11.84 -0.71 0.78
N VAL A 118 11.49 -1.30 1.92
CA VAL A 118 10.20 -1.95 2.11
C VAL A 118 9.26 -0.93 2.73
N HIS A 119 8.36 -0.42 1.90
CA HIS A 119 7.32 0.50 2.32
C HIS A 119 6.10 -0.30 2.77
N ARG A 120 5.64 -0.08 3.97
CA ARG A 120 4.41 -0.70 4.50
C ARG A 120 3.35 0.36 4.68
N MET A 121 2.15 0.08 4.21
CA MET A 121 1.00 0.91 4.46
C MET A 121 -0.03 0.09 5.24
N ASN A 122 -0.36 0.53 6.44
CA ASN A 122 -1.34 -0.11 7.30
C ASN A 122 -2.66 0.64 7.18
N PHE A 123 -3.74 -0.10 6.97
CA PHE A 123 -5.06 0.46 6.79
C PHE A 123 -5.94 0.13 7.99
N TYR A 124 -6.64 1.14 8.50
CA TYR A 124 -7.54 1.04 9.63
C TYR A 124 -8.92 1.50 9.21
N GLY A 125 -9.94 0.68 9.47
CA GLY A 125 -11.33 1.01 9.20
C GLY A 125 -12.06 1.52 10.43
N ARG A 126 -13.28 1.99 10.22
CA ARG A 126 -14.24 2.30 11.27
C ARG A 126 -15.44 1.42 11.15
#